data_ac83ffae35234a89e832ea90a7240be2
#
_entry.id   ac83ffae35234a89e832ea90a7240be2
#
_cell.length_a   1.000
_cell.length_b   1.000
_cell.length_c   1.000
_cell.angle_alpha   90.00
_cell.angle_beta   90.00
_cell.angle_gamma   90.00
#
_symmetry.space_group_name_H-M   'P 1'
#
loop_
_entity.id
_entity.type
_entity.pdbx_description
1 polymer ?
#
loop_
_entity_poly.entity_id
_entity_poly.type
_entity_poly.pdbx_seq_one_letter_code
_entity_poly.pdbx_strand_id
1 'polypeptide(L)'
;MANKEKNFASAVIYVHNAENRIENFLKMVIGIMEENFEHSEIICVNDSSDDDSLSLIKKTSESISATSISVINMSYFHGLELSMNAGIDMSIGDFVFEFDNTNLDFEPSVVMDIYNRSLKGYDIVSASADRKEKLTSKMFYKVFDHYTDLSYKMSTESFRVLSRRVLNRIDSMNKTIPYR
;
A
#
# COMPACT_ATOMS: atom_id res chain seq x y z
N MET A 1 -20.86 -15.04 11.73
CA MET A 1 -20.13 -13.92 11.10
C MET A 1 -18.79 -13.85 11.82
N ALA A 2 -17.68 -13.81 11.10
CA ALA A 2 -16.38 -13.57 11.72
C ALA A 2 -16.40 -12.18 12.39
N ASN A 3 -15.76 -12.08 13.56
CA ASN A 3 -15.69 -10.82 14.28
C ASN A 3 -14.69 -9.93 13.49
N LYS A 4 -15.14 -8.79 12.97
CA LYS A 4 -14.29 -7.86 12.25
C LYS A 4 -13.34 -7.15 13.20
N GLU A 5 -12.19 -6.73 12.65
CA GLU A 5 -11.21 -5.93 13.38
C GLU A 5 -11.77 -4.53 13.66
N LYS A 6 -11.55 -4.05 14.90
CA LYS A 6 -12.05 -2.75 15.36
C LYS A 6 -11.09 -1.60 15.06
N ASN A 7 -9.82 -1.91 14.78
CA ASN A 7 -8.86 -0.91 14.35
C ASN A 7 -9.32 -0.30 13.03
N PHE A 8 -9.17 1.01 12.88
CA PHE A 8 -9.45 1.68 11.63
C PHE A 8 -8.31 1.39 10.64
N ALA A 9 -8.64 0.91 9.45
CA ALA A 9 -7.65 0.58 8.41
C ALA A 9 -7.74 1.56 7.23
N SER A 10 -6.60 2.10 6.81
CA SER A 10 -6.48 2.86 5.56
C SER A 10 -5.73 2.04 4.53
N ALA A 11 -6.20 2.01 3.27
CA ALA A 11 -5.47 1.46 2.14
C ALA A 11 -5.08 2.60 1.20
N VAL A 12 -3.80 2.83 1.01
CA VAL A 12 -3.26 3.83 0.07
C VAL A 12 -2.76 3.11 -1.16
N ILE A 13 -3.29 3.46 -2.33
CA ILE A 13 -3.01 2.79 -3.60
C ILE A 13 -2.41 3.78 -4.58
N TYR A 14 -1.18 3.53 -5.01
CA TYR A 14 -0.56 4.28 -6.09
C TYR A 14 -1.11 3.88 -7.45
N VAL A 15 -1.50 4.86 -8.25
CA VAL A 15 -2.07 4.65 -9.58
C VAL A 15 -1.38 5.57 -10.59
N HIS A 16 -0.77 4.98 -11.62
CA HIS A 16 -0.27 5.68 -12.79
C HIS A 16 -0.40 4.76 -14.00
N ASN A 17 -1.20 5.20 -14.98
CA ASN A 17 -1.48 4.48 -16.23
C ASN A 17 -1.81 2.99 -15.99
N ALA A 18 -2.88 2.74 -15.24
CA ALA A 18 -3.26 1.43 -14.73
C ALA A 18 -4.65 0.96 -15.21
N GLU A 19 -5.20 1.51 -16.29
CA GLU A 19 -6.57 1.23 -16.78
C GLU A 19 -6.89 -0.26 -16.90
N ASN A 20 -5.92 -1.08 -17.31
CA ASN A 20 -6.10 -2.52 -17.48
C ASN A 20 -6.10 -3.33 -16.16
N ARG A 21 -5.79 -2.70 -15.02
CA ARG A 21 -5.57 -3.39 -13.75
C ARG A 21 -6.37 -2.80 -12.59
N ILE A 22 -6.57 -1.49 -12.59
CA ILE A 22 -7.07 -0.75 -11.43
C ILE A 22 -8.46 -1.23 -10.97
N GLU A 23 -9.36 -1.55 -11.88
CA GLU A 23 -10.71 -1.97 -11.50
C GLU A 23 -10.69 -3.28 -10.71
N ASN A 24 -9.97 -4.29 -11.18
CA ASN A 24 -9.87 -5.59 -10.50
C ASN A 24 -9.10 -5.46 -9.18
N PHE A 25 -8.01 -4.69 -9.17
CA PHE A 25 -7.22 -4.45 -7.98
C PHE A 25 -8.05 -3.73 -6.90
N LEU A 26 -8.76 -2.68 -7.26
CA LEU A 26 -9.59 -1.92 -6.34
C LEU A 26 -10.72 -2.78 -5.76
N LYS A 27 -11.39 -3.58 -6.58
CA LYS A 27 -12.41 -4.55 -6.11
C LYS A 27 -11.84 -5.55 -5.10
N MET A 28 -10.63 -6.06 -5.32
CA MET A 28 -9.97 -6.96 -4.40
C MET A 28 -9.67 -6.26 -3.05
N VAL A 29 -9.10 -5.04 -3.09
CA VAL A 29 -8.81 -4.29 -1.85
C VAL A 29 -10.09 -3.97 -1.10
N ILE A 30 -11.15 -3.52 -1.78
CA ILE A 30 -12.46 -3.27 -1.19
C ILE A 30 -12.98 -4.52 -0.46
N GLY A 31 -12.97 -5.67 -1.14
CA GLY A 31 -13.41 -6.94 -0.55
C GLY A 31 -12.66 -7.26 0.74
N ILE A 32 -11.33 -7.11 0.74
CA ILE A 32 -10.50 -7.36 1.93
C ILE A 32 -10.88 -6.39 3.06
N MET A 33 -11.01 -5.09 2.77
CA MET A 33 -11.33 -4.09 3.79
C MET A 33 -12.73 -4.33 4.38
N GLU A 34 -13.73 -4.54 3.54
CA GLU A 34 -15.11 -4.77 3.99
C GLU A 34 -15.30 -6.09 4.74
N GLU A 35 -14.59 -7.15 4.36
CA GLU A 35 -14.70 -8.44 5.04
C GLU A 35 -14.04 -8.44 6.42
N ASN A 36 -12.95 -7.71 6.59
CA ASN A 36 -12.09 -7.86 7.76
C ASN A 36 -12.16 -6.69 8.76
N PHE A 37 -12.55 -5.47 8.36
CA PHE A 37 -12.57 -4.31 9.23
C PHE A 37 -13.98 -3.76 9.46
N GLU A 38 -14.27 -3.28 10.68
CA GLU A 38 -15.52 -2.59 10.99
C GLU A 38 -15.54 -1.20 10.33
N HIS A 39 -14.37 -0.55 10.28
CA HIS A 39 -14.17 0.77 9.68
C HIS A 39 -12.91 0.78 8.82
N SER A 40 -13.06 1.24 7.58
CA SER A 40 -11.94 1.37 6.66
C SER A 40 -12.14 2.48 5.65
N GLU A 41 -11.05 2.94 5.09
CA GLU A 41 -11.01 3.86 3.96
C GLU A 41 -10.01 3.38 2.90
N ILE A 42 -10.23 3.80 1.67
CA ILE A 42 -9.32 3.58 0.56
C ILE A 42 -8.99 4.94 -0.06
N ILE A 43 -7.70 5.18 -0.26
CA ILE A 43 -7.19 6.41 -0.85
C ILE A 43 -6.42 6.03 -2.12
N CYS A 44 -6.99 6.33 -3.28
CA CYS A 44 -6.33 6.14 -4.56
C CYS A 44 -5.55 7.41 -4.91
N VAL A 45 -4.24 7.31 -5.06
CA VAL A 45 -3.41 8.44 -5.48
C VAL A 45 -3.12 8.32 -6.97
N ASN A 46 -3.87 9.05 -7.78
CA ASN A 46 -3.69 9.12 -9.23
C ASN A 46 -2.55 10.09 -9.56
N ASP A 47 -1.40 9.55 -9.91
CA ASP A 47 -0.19 10.32 -10.26
C ASP A 47 -0.20 10.72 -11.74
N SER A 48 -1.12 11.63 -12.09
CA SER A 48 -1.24 12.20 -13.44
C SER A 48 -1.33 11.12 -14.54
N SER A 49 -2.29 10.18 -14.40
CA SER A 49 -2.53 9.20 -15.46
C SER A 49 -3.14 9.87 -16.69
N ASP A 50 -2.70 9.46 -17.86
CA ASP A 50 -3.17 9.92 -19.18
C ASP A 50 -4.21 8.94 -19.78
N ASP A 51 -4.45 7.79 -19.12
CA ASP A 51 -5.38 6.74 -19.51
C ASP A 51 -6.72 6.81 -18.74
N ASP A 52 -7.58 5.83 -18.90
CA ASP A 52 -8.89 5.75 -18.24
C ASP A 52 -8.85 5.35 -16.74
N SER A 53 -7.68 5.30 -16.11
CA SER A 53 -7.52 4.91 -14.70
C SER A 53 -8.45 5.69 -13.77
N LEU A 54 -8.46 7.02 -13.87
CA LEU A 54 -9.27 7.87 -13.00
C LEU A 54 -10.77 7.63 -13.18
N SER A 55 -11.22 7.45 -14.44
CA SER A 55 -12.62 7.17 -14.76
C SER A 55 -13.07 5.83 -14.17
N LEU A 56 -12.21 4.81 -14.23
CA LEU A 56 -12.48 3.47 -13.69
C LEU A 56 -12.53 3.47 -12.16
N ILE A 57 -11.65 4.23 -11.48
CA ILE A 57 -11.70 4.39 -10.02
C ILE A 57 -13.05 5.00 -9.62
N LYS A 58 -13.47 6.11 -10.25
CA LYS A 58 -14.73 6.78 -9.96
C LYS A 58 -15.93 5.85 -10.17
N LYS A 59 -15.99 5.18 -11.31
CA LYS A 59 -17.05 4.22 -11.62
C LYS A 59 -17.12 3.08 -10.59
N THR A 60 -15.97 2.54 -10.18
CA THR A 60 -15.92 1.48 -9.18
C THR A 60 -16.38 1.99 -7.82
N SER A 61 -16.00 3.20 -7.41
CA SER A 61 -16.40 3.79 -6.13
C SER A 61 -17.90 4.06 -6.04
N GLU A 62 -18.57 4.45 -7.12
CA GLU A 62 -20.02 4.70 -7.15
C GLU A 62 -20.86 3.44 -6.87
N SER A 63 -20.30 2.25 -7.12
CA SER A 63 -21.00 0.97 -6.91
C SER A 63 -20.90 0.47 -5.46
N ILE A 64 -20.23 1.19 -4.55
CA ILE A 64 -19.87 0.75 -3.21
C ILE A 64 -20.35 1.77 -2.19
N SER A 65 -20.92 1.28 -1.10
CA SER A 65 -21.49 2.15 -0.05
C SER A 65 -20.90 1.92 1.34
N ALA A 66 -20.14 0.86 1.55
CA ALA A 66 -19.69 0.46 2.88
C ALA A 66 -18.32 1.03 3.25
N THR A 67 -17.40 1.17 2.28
CA THR A 67 -16.05 1.71 2.48
C THR A 67 -15.92 3.09 1.84
N SER A 68 -15.36 4.06 2.55
CA SER A 68 -15.06 5.38 1.98
C SER A 68 -13.90 5.27 0.98
N ILE A 69 -14.11 5.77 -0.25
CA ILE A 69 -13.08 5.81 -1.29
C ILE A 69 -12.82 7.26 -1.66
N SER A 70 -11.59 7.71 -1.45
CA SER A 70 -11.10 9.04 -1.81
C SER A 70 -10.10 8.96 -2.95
N VAL A 71 -10.04 10.00 -3.77
CA VAL A 71 -9.07 10.10 -4.86
C VAL A 71 -8.26 11.38 -4.71
N ILE A 72 -6.94 11.24 -4.58
CA ILE A 72 -6.00 12.34 -4.73
C ILE A 72 -5.56 12.36 -6.19
N ASN A 73 -5.82 13.47 -6.87
CA ASN A 73 -5.41 13.62 -8.26
C ASN A 73 -4.22 14.57 -8.32
N MET A 74 -3.03 14.04 -8.57
CA MET A 74 -1.81 14.83 -8.65
C MET A 74 -1.82 15.66 -9.93
N SER A 75 -1.40 16.92 -9.84
CA SER A 75 -1.48 17.89 -10.94
C SER A 75 -0.52 17.60 -12.11
N TYR A 76 0.57 16.88 -11.83
CA TYR A 76 1.55 16.37 -12.79
C TYR A 76 2.21 15.12 -12.21
N PHE A 77 3.03 14.43 -13.01
CA PHE A 77 3.73 13.23 -12.56
C PHE A 77 4.78 13.56 -11.48
N HIS A 78 4.57 13.04 -10.28
CA HIS A 78 5.45 13.24 -9.11
C HIS A 78 6.32 12.01 -8.80
N GLY A 79 5.92 10.85 -9.31
CA GLY A 79 6.54 9.57 -8.97
C GLY A 79 5.99 8.95 -7.69
N LEU A 80 6.33 7.69 -7.49
CA LEU A 80 5.79 6.84 -6.44
C LEU A 80 5.92 7.45 -5.04
N GLU A 81 7.10 7.94 -4.68
CA GLU A 81 7.42 8.42 -3.33
C GLU A 81 6.53 9.59 -2.88
N LEU A 82 6.50 10.65 -3.69
CA LEU A 82 5.72 11.85 -3.34
C LEU A 82 4.22 11.58 -3.37
N SER A 83 3.76 10.78 -4.33
CA SER A 83 2.36 10.42 -4.45
C SER A 83 1.90 9.57 -3.27
N MET A 84 2.71 8.58 -2.85
CA MET A 84 2.37 7.77 -1.67
C MET A 84 2.40 8.60 -0.39
N ASN A 85 3.34 9.52 -0.22
CA ASN A 85 3.36 10.43 0.92
C ASN A 85 2.07 11.24 1.01
N ALA A 86 1.59 11.79 -0.11
CA ALA A 86 0.31 12.51 -0.14
C ALA A 86 -0.87 11.65 0.32
N GLY A 87 -0.90 10.37 -0.08
CA GLY A 87 -1.92 9.41 0.35
C GLY A 87 -1.84 9.08 1.84
N ILE A 88 -0.62 8.89 2.36
CA ILE A 88 -0.38 8.60 3.76
C ILE A 88 -0.75 9.79 4.64
N ASP A 89 -0.38 11.00 4.25
CA ASP A 89 -0.70 12.23 4.98
C ASP A 89 -2.22 12.46 5.08
N MET A 90 -2.98 11.98 4.08
CA MET A 90 -4.44 12.04 4.10
C MET A 90 -5.07 10.91 4.92
N SER A 91 -4.36 9.82 5.17
CA SER A 91 -4.89 8.64 5.85
C SER A 91 -5.09 8.86 7.34
N ILE A 92 -6.19 8.31 7.90
CA ILE A 92 -6.52 8.44 9.33
C ILE A 92 -6.50 7.12 10.11
N GLY A 93 -6.29 5.99 9.42
CA GLY A 93 -6.33 4.65 10.02
C GLY A 93 -5.24 4.41 11.06
N ASP A 94 -5.53 3.52 12.02
CA ASP A 94 -4.55 3.00 12.99
C ASP A 94 -3.45 2.19 12.31
N PHE A 95 -3.81 1.55 11.19
CA PHE A 95 -2.91 0.84 10.30
C PHE A 95 -3.12 1.30 8.86
N VAL A 96 -2.00 1.55 8.16
CA VAL A 96 -2.00 2.01 6.77
C VAL A 96 -1.36 0.95 5.89
N PHE A 97 -2.14 0.39 4.97
CA PHE A 97 -1.66 -0.50 3.93
C PHE A 97 -1.20 0.34 2.74
N GLU A 98 0.02 0.18 2.32
CA GLU A 98 0.59 0.84 1.15
C GLU A 98 0.72 -0.14 0.00
N PHE A 99 0.11 0.16 -1.14
CA PHE A 99 0.21 -0.60 -2.37
C PHE A 99 0.93 0.22 -3.43
N ASP A 100 2.18 -0.14 -3.72
CA ASP A 100 3.07 0.60 -4.63
C ASP A 100 2.67 0.50 -6.09
N ASN A 101 1.80 -0.44 -6.42
CA ASN A 101 1.32 -0.69 -7.77
C ASN A 101 -0.01 -1.46 -7.73
N THR A 102 -0.63 -1.62 -8.88
CA THR A 102 -1.92 -2.32 -9.05
C THR A 102 -1.78 -3.73 -9.64
N ASN A 103 -0.64 -4.38 -9.43
CA ASN A 103 -0.45 -5.76 -9.89
C ASN A 103 -1.07 -6.76 -8.89
N LEU A 104 -1.79 -7.74 -9.41
CA LEU A 104 -2.31 -8.87 -8.63
C LEU A 104 -1.27 -10.01 -8.64
N ASP A 105 -0.15 -9.79 -8.00
CA ASP A 105 0.98 -10.73 -7.96
C ASP A 105 1.19 -11.38 -6.59
N PHE A 106 0.19 -11.28 -5.73
CA PHE A 106 0.14 -11.90 -4.41
C PHE A 106 -1.26 -12.46 -4.12
N GLU A 107 -1.33 -13.43 -3.22
CA GLU A 107 -2.59 -13.95 -2.74
C GLU A 107 -3.28 -12.93 -1.81
N PRO A 108 -4.60 -12.65 -1.98
CA PRO A 108 -5.30 -11.66 -1.16
C PRO A 108 -5.20 -11.90 0.36
N SER A 109 -5.10 -13.16 0.79
CA SER A 109 -4.94 -13.55 2.20
C SER A 109 -3.68 -12.96 2.84
N VAL A 110 -2.62 -12.73 2.07
CA VAL A 110 -1.35 -12.18 2.55
C VAL A 110 -1.52 -10.79 3.15
N VAL A 111 -2.53 -10.02 2.70
CA VAL A 111 -2.82 -8.68 3.26
C VAL A 111 -3.18 -8.81 4.75
N MET A 112 -4.01 -9.79 5.10
CA MET A 112 -4.35 -10.03 6.50
C MET A 112 -3.22 -10.72 7.28
N ASP A 113 -2.36 -11.50 6.63
CA ASP A 113 -1.20 -12.11 7.27
C ASP A 113 -0.20 -11.06 7.76
N ILE A 114 0.11 -10.03 6.94
CA ILE A 114 0.99 -8.93 7.36
C ILE A 114 0.33 -8.06 8.45
N TYR A 115 -0.98 -7.83 8.37
CA TYR A 115 -1.72 -7.14 9.43
C TYR A 115 -1.65 -7.89 10.75
N ASN A 116 -1.96 -9.18 10.76
CA ASN A 116 -1.88 -10.03 11.94
C ASN A 116 -0.47 -10.08 12.54
N ARG A 117 0.55 -9.97 11.69
CA ARG A 117 1.93 -9.86 12.14
C ARG A 117 2.21 -8.49 12.78
N SER A 118 1.67 -7.40 12.25
CA SER A 118 1.84 -6.06 12.81
C SER A 118 1.22 -5.95 14.21
N LEU A 119 0.12 -6.65 14.46
CA LEU A 119 -0.50 -6.72 15.80
C LEU A 119 0.40 -7.34 16.88
N LYS A 120 1.46 -8.05 16.48
CA LYS A 120 2.48 -8.57 17.41
C LYS A 120 3.52 -7.53 17.85
N GLY A 121 3.30 -6.26 17.50
CA GLY A 121 4.12 -5.12 17.90
C GLY A 121 5.13 -4.64 16.86
N TYR A 122 5.05 -5.15 15.63
CA TYR A 122 5.88 -4.67 14.53
C TYR A 122 5.25 -3.44 13.89
N ASP A 123 6.02 -2.35 13.81
CA ASP A 123 5.56 -1.08 13.26
C ASP A 123 5.47 -1.07 11.73
N ILE A 124 6.32 -1.86 11.08
CA ILE A 124 6.39 -2.01 9.63
C ILE A 124 6.45 -3.50 9.31
N VAL A 125 5.54 -3.99 8.51
CA VAL A 125 5.54 -5.37 8.00
C VAL A 125 5.30 -5.32 6.50
N SER A 126 6.24 -5.86 5.72
CA SER A 126 6.13 -5.92 4.27
C SER A 126 5.91 -7.34 3.77
N ALA A 127 5.24 -7.46 2.63
CA ALA A 127 5.12 -8.67 1.86
C ALA A 127 6.01 -8.59 0.62
N SER A 128 6.72 -9.66 0.34
CA SER A 128 7.54 -9.83 -0.85
C SER A 128 6.93 -10.91 -1.73
N ALA A 129 6.72 -10.61 -3.00
CA ALA A 129 6.31 -11.64 -3.96
C ALA A 129 7.45 -12.67 -4.15
N ASP A 130 7.07 -13.95 -4.17
CA ASP A 130 8.04 -15.04 -4.49
C ASP A 130 8.30 -15.05 -6.01
N ARG A 131 8.76 -13.91 -6.52
CA ARG A 131 9.16 -13.76 -7.92
C ARG A 131 10.57 -14.27 -8.11
N LYS A 132 10.82 -14.92 -9.26
CA LYS A 132 12.20 -15.14 -9.73
C LYS A 132 12.84 -13.76 -9.93
N GLU A 133 13.58 -13.32 -8.91
CA GLU A 133 14.31 -12.05 -8.96
C GLU A 133 15.17 -12.00 -10.23
N LYS A 134 15.17 -10.87 -10.91
CA LYS A 134 16.06 -10.65 -12.04
C LYS A 134 17.51 -10.83 -11.57
N LEU A 135 18.36 -11.43 -12.41
CA LEU A 135 19.78 -11.68 -12.09
C LEU A 135 20.51 -10.42 -11.59
N THR A 136 20.15 -9.25 -12.11
CA THR A 136 20.68 -7.95 -11.71
C THR A 136 20.30 -7.58 -10.26
N SER A 137 19.05 -7.82 -9.87
CA SER A 137 18.56 -7.58 -8.50
C SER A 137 19.22 -8.54 -7.51
N LYS A 138 19.36 -9.82 -7.87
CA LYS A 138 20.08 -10.81 -7.04
C LYS A 138 21.53 -10.41 -6.81
N MET A 139 22.20 -9.90 -7.84
CA MET A 139 23.59 -9.46 -7.74
C MET A 139 23.70 -8.21 -6.87
N PHE A 140 22.78 -7.24 -7.02
CA PHE A 140 22.72 -6.06 -6.17
C PHE A 140 22.52 -6.42 -4.69
N TYR A 141 21.50 -7.22 -4.37
CA TYR A 141 21.22 -7.61 -2.99
C TYR A 141 22.36 -8.43 -2.39
N LYS A 142 23.00 -9.30 -3.16
CA LYS A 142 24.17 -10.07 -2.70
C LYS A 142 25.37 -9.17 -2.38
N VAL A 143 25.61 -8.13 -3.18
CA VAL A 143 26.67 -7.15 -2.91
C VAL A 143 26.29 -6.31 -1.69
N PHE A 144 25.05 -5.85 -1.60
CA PHE A 144 24.56 -5.04 -0.50
C PHE A 144 24.62 -5.81 0.83
N ASP A 145 24.15 -7.05 0.89
CA ASP A 145 24.22 -7.93 2.07
C ASP A 145 25.67 -8.17 2.52
N HIS A 146 26.62 -8.15 1.58
CA HIS A 146 28.05 -8.34 1.92
C HIS A 146 28.67 -7.11 2.61
N TYR A 147 28.15 -5.91 2.32
CA TYR A 147 28.67 -4.65 2.86
C TYR A 147 27.82 -4.08 4.00
N THR A 148 26.69 -4.71 4.35
CA THR A 148 25.80 -4.28 5.43
C THR A 148 25.59 -5.40 6.44
N ASP A 149 25.75 -5.10 7.73
CA ASP A 149 25.47 -6.03 8.84
C ASP A 149 23.96 -6.11 9.14
N LEU A 150 23.14 -6.30 8.10
CA LEU A 150 21.69 -6.44 8.31
C LEU A 150 21.36 -7.86 8.73
N SER A 151 20.61 -8.00 9.81
CA SER A 151 20.14 -9.29 10.33
C SER A 151 19.01 -9.94 9.53
N TYR A 152 18.57 -9.32 8.43
CA TYR A 152 17.51 -9.79 7.56
C TYR A 152 17.86 -9.61 6.09
N LYS A 153 17.34 -10.52 5.27
CA LYS A 153 17.56 -10.51 3.82
C LYS A 153 16.65 -9.48 3.17
N MET A 154 17.23 -8.56 2.41
CA MET A 154 16.45 -7.60 1.61
C MET A 154 15.84 -8.28 0.38
N SER A 155 14.62 -7.92 0.07
CA SER A 155 13.89 -8.35 -1.13
C SER A 155 13.01 -7.22 -1.64
N THR A 156 12.54 -7.33 -2.89
CA THR A 156 11.59 -6.36 -3.45
C THR A 156 10.24 -6.51 -2.76
N GLU A 157 9.73 -5.45 -2.18
CA GLU A 157 8.39 -5.42 -1.58
C GLU A 157 7.31 -5.35 -2.66
N SER A 158 6.15 -5.95 -2.38
CA SER A 158 4.95 -5.81 -3.20
C SER A 158 3.98 -4.81 -2.57
N PHE A 159 3.86 -4.87 -1.26
CA PHE A 159 3.07 -3.96 -0.44
C PHE A 159 3.49 -4.10 1.03
N ARG A 160 3.07 -3.15 1.88
CA ARG A 160 3.39 -3.18 3.32
C ARG A 160 2.26 -2.59 4.16
N VAL A 161 2.29 -2.87 5.47
CA VAL A 161 1.45 -2.22 6.47
C VAL A 161 2.32 -1.44 7.45
N LEU A 162 1.89 -0.23 7.75
CA LEU A 162 2.52 0.68 8.71
C LEU A 162 1.57 0.92 9.88
N SER A 163 2.08 0.92 11.12
CA SER A 163 1.31 1.39 12.26
C SER A 163 1.25 2.92 12.30
N ARG A 164 0.16 3.51 12.78
CA ARG A 164 0.04 4.95 12.99
C ARG A 164 1.15 5.48 13.91
N ARG A 165 1.61 4.65 14.82
CA ARG A 165 2.71 4.99 15.72
C ARG A 165 4.00 5.31 14.96
N VAL A 166 4.37 4.51 13.95
CA VAL A 166 5.58 4.78 13.16
C VAL A 166 5.41 6.00 12.27
N LEU A 167 4.23 6.19 11.67
CA LEU A 167 3.94 7.36 10.85
C LEU A 167 4.06 8.66 11.67
N ASN A 168 3.44 8.72 12.85
CA ASN A 168 3.56 9.86 13.75
C ASN A 168 5.02 10.11 14.19
N ARG A 169 5.80 9.05 14.36
CA ARG A 169 7.22 9.17 14.69
C ARG A 169 8.03 9.75 13.53
N ILE A 170 7.77 9.31 12.30
CA ILE A 170 8.43 9.84 11.10
C ILE A 170 8.08 11.32 10.93
N ASP A 171 6.81 11.68 11.03
CA ASP A 171 6.34 13.07 10.93
C ASP A 171 7.00 13.97 11.98
N SER A 172 7.12 13.49 13.24
CA SER A 172 7.77 14.24 14.32
C SER A 172 9.26 14.52 14.10
N MET A 173 9.92 13.83 13.17
CA MET A 173 11.34 14.05 12.88
C MET A 173 11.62 15.33 12.09
N ASN A 174 10.58 16.04 11.62
CA ASN A 174 10.69 17.29 10.82
C ASN A 174 11.68 17.20 9.65
N LYS A 175 11.83 16.03 9.06
CA LYS A 175 12.70 15.76 7.92
C LYS A 175 11.87 15.08 6.83
N THR A 176 11.97 15.57 5.62
CA THR A 176 11.52 14.81 4.45
C THR A 176 12.46 13.60 4.33
N ILE A 177 12.08 12.49 4.93
CA ILE A 177 12.84 11.24 4.81
C ILE A 177 12.17 10.45 3.70
N PRO A 178 12.85 10.19 2.58
CA PRO A 178 12.41 9.15 1.66
C PRO A 178 12.51 7.82 2.41
N TYR A 179 11.38 7.29 2.87
CA TYR A 179 11.32 6.06 3.66
C TYR A 179 11.00 4.81 2.81
N ARG A 180 11.20 4.94 1.51
CA ARG A 180 11.02 3.88 0.53
C ARG A 180 12.34 3.39 -0.06
#